data_7e956e93aeac88fb04c0494310133b8a
#
_entry.id   7e956e93aeac88fb04c0494310133b8a
#
_cell.length_a   1.000
_cell.length_b   1.000
_cell.length_c   1.000
_cell.angle_alpha   90.00
_cell.angle_beta   90.00
_cell.angle_gamma   90.00
#
_symmetry.space_group_name_H-M   'P 1'
#
loop_
_entity.id
_entity.type
_entity.pdbx_description
1 polymer ?
#
loop_
_entity_poly.entity_id
_entity_poly.type
_entity_poly.pdbx_seq_one_letter_code
_entity_poly.pdbx_strand_id
1 'polypeptide(L)'
;MPLLKISSPEPRCLPLLVTTMNEVRKYFADAFRHMGGNRGVPTIEVRFYPYAGLRHTIRLRSGRVYVRLSDICKEAPPETLRALAWILVARLLGKRVPTIHDRVYRDYSLTPSVMRSSDLARRGRGRKMISSAQGEVYDLDRMFAKLNRKYFDGAIPKPTLTWSQRRTKSILGHHDHIYDSITISKTLDSTDVPEWFVEYILYHEMLHIKHPARLIKGRRYYHTSAFRLDERRFPHYEQAQKWLERLARLRRVPRARAA
;
A
#
# COMPACT_ATOMS: atom_id res chain seq x y z
N MET A 1 -27.41 -59.53 9.00
CA MET A 1 -26.09 -58.97 8.62
C MET A 1 -26.05 -57.55 9.07
N PRO A 2 -25.21 -57.13 10.02
CA PRO A 2 -25.11 -55.76 10.47
C PRO A 2 -24.13 -54.98 9.58
N LEU A 3 -24.57 -53.79 9.12
CA LEU A 3 -23.75 -52.86 8.34
C LEU A 3 -22.69 -52.18 9.23
N LEU A 4 -21.44 -52.43 8.91
CA LEU A 4 -20.29 -51.73 9.49
C LEU A 4 -20.33 -50.24 9.12
N LYS A 5 -20.48 -49.40 10.12
CA LYS A 5 -20.27 -47.94 10.00
C LYS A 5 -18.73 -47.68 9.91
N ILE A 6 -18.25 -47.28 8.74
CA ILE A 6 -16.90 -46.77 8.57
C ILE A 6 -16.91 -45.33 9.07
N SER A 7 -16.35 -45.12 10.25
CA SER A 7 -16.09 -43.80 10.82
C SER A 7 -14.91 -43.19 10.07
N SER A 8 -15.17 -42.09 9.33
CA SER A 8 -14.11 -41.29 8.72
C SER A 8 -13.29 -40.58 9.82
N PRO A 9 -11.96 -40.57 9.77
CA PRO A 9 -11.16 -39.86 10.76
C PRO A 9 -11.33 -38.36 10.57
N GLU A 10 -11.72 -37.68 11.65
CA GLU A 10 -11.73 -36.20 11.69
C GLU A 10 -10.33 -35.65 11.39
N PRO A 11 -10.24 -34.55 10.63
CA PRO A 11 -8.94 -33.91 10.38
C PRO A 11 -8.39 -33.38 11.72
N ARG A 12 -7.31 -34.00 12.21
CA ARG A 12 -6.55 -33.50 13.36
C ARG A 12 -6.03 -32.11 13.04
N CYS A 13 -6.65 -31.11 13.65
CA CYS A 13 -6.15 -29.74 13.66
C CYS A 13 -4.81 -29.77 14.40
N LEU A 14 -3.70 -29.72 13.66
CA LEU A 14 -2.37 -29.56 14.23
C LEU A 14 -2.35 -28.22 14.98
N PRO A 15 -1.88 -28.16 16.24
CA PRO A 15 -1.79 -26.90 16.98
C PRO A 15 -0.88 -25.95 16.17
N LEU A 16 -1.39 -24.75 15.89
CA LEU A 16 -0.60 -23.66 15.34
C LEU A 16 0.60 -23.44 16.28
N LEU A 17 1.80 -23.80 15.85
CA LEU A 17 3.05 -23.55 16.56
C LEU A 17 3.20 -22.02 16.67
N VAL A 18 2.81 -21.48 17.80
CA VAL A 18 3.01 -20.05 18.12
C VAL A 18 4.50 -19.80 18.25
N THR A 19 5.08 -19.12 17.26
CA THR A 19 6.52 -18.80 17.25
C THR A 19 6.84 -17.86 18.42
N THR A 20 7.74 -18.28 19.29
CA THR A 20 8.16 -17.47 20.45
C THR A 20 9.00 -16.27 20.01
N MET A 21 9.01 -15.22 20.85
CA MET A 21 9.87 -14.03 20.57
C MET A 21 11.36 -14.36 20.50
N ASN A 22 11.80 -15.42 21.21
CA ASN A 22 13.19 -15.90 21.14
C ASN A 22 13.49 -16.54 19.77
N GLU A 23 12.57 -17.29 19.19
CA GLU A 23 12.71 -17.83 17.84
C GLU A 23 12.73 -16.72 16.80
N VAL A 24 11.87 -15.69 16.94
CA VAL A 24 11.91 -14.54 16.03
C VAL A 24 13.26 -13.84 16.10
N ARG A 25 13.84 -13.63 17.31
CA ARG A 25 15.19 -13.05 17.45
C ARG A 25 16.26 -13.92 16.75
N LYS A 26 16.17 -15.25 16.86
CA LYS A 26 17.08 -16.18 16.15
C LYS A 26 17.02 -15.97 14.63
N TYR A 27 15.85 -15.80 14.04
CA TYR A 27 15.73 -15.54 12.59
C TYR A 27 16.47 -14.27 12.16
N PHE A 28 16.40 -13.20 12.97
CA PHE A 28 17.18 -11.99 12.72
C PHE A 28 18.68 -12.22 12.89
N ALA A 29 19.09 -12.91 13.93
CA ALA A 29 20.51 -13.24 14.17
C ALA A 29 21.10 -14.10 13.04
N ASP A 30 20.33 -15.07 12.54
CA ASP A 30 20.73 -15.91 11.38
C ASP A 30 20.88 -15.05 10.12
N ALA A 31 19.93 -14.17 9.85
CA ALA A 31 20.03 -13.25 8.71
C ALA A 31 21.26 -12.33 8.81
N PHE A 32 21.58 -11.82 10.01
CA PHE A 32 22.79 -11.02 10.22
C PHE A 32 24.06 -11.84 10.03
N ARG A 33 24.14 -13.08 10.57
CA ARG A 33 25.31 -13.98 10.37
C ARG A 33 25.56 -14.24 8.89
N HIS A 34 24.50 -14.47 8.13
CA HIS A 34 24.63 -14.76 6.70
C HIS A 34 24.97 -13.54 5.85
N MET A 35 24.40 -12.38 6.18
CA MET A 35 24.53 -11.18 5.36
C MET A 35 25.53 -10.16 5.90
N GLY A 36 25.89 -10.23 7.18
CA GLY A 36 26.73 -9.22 7.85
C GLY A 36 28.23 -9.31 7.52
N GLY A 37 28.69 -10.38 6.89
CA GLY A 37 30.13 -10.63 6.68
C GLY A 37 30.86 -10.82 8.00
N ASN A 38 32.07 -10.27 8.13
CA ASN A 38 32.90 -10.37 9.34
C ASN A 38 32.41 -9.50 10.52
N ARG A 39 31.28 -8.83 10.39
CA ARG A 39 30.66 -8.08 11.48
C ARG A 39 29.96 -9.02 12.42
N GLY A 40 30.23 -8.94 13.72
CA GLY A 40 29.51 -9.71 14.73
C GLY A 40 28.01 -9.46 14.69
N VAL A 41 27.21 -10.42 15.19
CA VAL A 41 25.76 -10.25 15.30
C VAL A 41 25.47 -9.19 16.38
N PRO A 42 24.80 -8.08 16.06
CA PRO A 42 24.48 -7.07 17.06
C PRO A 42 23.44 -7.59 18.06
N THR A 43 23.30 -6.92 19.20
CA THR A 43 22.18 -7.15 20.10
C THR A 43 20.88 -6.79 19.38
N ILE A 44 19.91 -7.71 19.35
CA ILE A 44 18.66 -7.56 18.59
C ILE A 44 17.48 -7.52 19.56
N GLU A 45 16.74 -6.43 19.51
CA GLU A 45 15.47 -6.26 20.21
C GLU A 45 14.32 -6.31 19.21
N VAL A 46 13.43 -7.31 19.36
CA VAL A 46 12.26 -7.49 18.49
C VAL A 46 11.00 -7.32 19.33
N ARG A 47 10.02 -6.59 18.81
CA ARG A 47 8.69 -6.49 19.40
C ARG A 47 7.61 -6.36 18.32
N PHE A 48 6.42 -6.87 18.60
CA PHE A 48 5.25 -6.54 17.83
C PHE A 48 4.73 -5.17 18.21
N TYR A 49 4.24 -4.42 17.22
CA TYR A 49 3.76 -3.05 17.41
C TYR A 49 2.45 -2.84 16.64
N PRO A 50 1.45 -2.19 17.24
CA PRO A 50 0.14 -1.98 16.64
C PRO A 50 0.18 -0.87 15.57
N TYR A 51 0.81 -1.15 14.44
CA TYR A 51 0.80 -0.25 13.31
C TYR A 51 -0.60 -0.14 12.67
N ALA A 52 -0.86 0.98 12.02
CA ALA A 52 -2.01 1.14 11.14
C ALA A 52 -1.79 0.37 9.83
N GLY A 53 -1.82 -0.97 9.90
CA GLY A 53 -1.61 -1.88 8.78
C GLY A 53 -0.32 -2.69 8.84
N LEU A 54 -0.01 -3.38 7.75
CA LEU A 54 1.11 -4.32 7.65
C LEU A 54 2.44 -3.57 7.42
N ARG A 55 2.95 -2.95 8.47
CA ARG A 55 4.19 -2.17 8.45
C ARG A 55 5.22 -2.75 9.41
N HIS A 56 6.50 -2.70 9.00
CA HIS A 56 7.62 -3.14 9.81
C HIS A 56 8.74 -2.12 9.75
N THR A 57 9.52 -2.03 10.82
CA THR A 57 10.69 -1.15 10.88
C THR A 57 11.87 -1.89 11.49
N ILE A 58 13.07 -1.60 10.96
CA ILE A 58 14.34 -2.03 11.53
C ILE A 58 15.27 -0.82 11.58
N ARG A 59 15.97 -0.64 12.70
CA ARG A 59 16.90 0.48 12.89
C ARG A 59 18.11 0.02 13.70
N LEU A 60 19.29 0.44 13.28
CA LEU A 60 20.53 0.30 14.03
C LEU A 60 20.81 1.60 14.80
N ARG A 61 20.99 1.52 16.10
CA ARG A 61 21.34 2.64 16.98
C ARG A 61 22.31 2.16 18.05
N SER A 62 23.43 2.85 18.22
CA SER A 62 24.44 2.55 19.26
C SER A 62 24.78 1.05 19.32
N GLY A 63 25.04 0.41 18.18
CA GLY A 63 25.40 -1.01 18.10
C GLY A 63 24.25 -2.01 18.36
N ARG A 64 23.04 -1.53 18.61
CA ARG A 64 21.83 -2.37 18.84
C ARG A 64 20.86 -2.24 17.68
N VAL A 65 20.20 -3.35 17.35
CA VAL A 65 19.17 -3.41 16.31
C VAL A 65 17.81 -3.47 16.95
N TYR A 66 16.98 -2.50 16.62
CA TYR A 66 15.59 -2.39 17.07
C TYR A 66 14.65 -2.77 15.92
N VAL A 67 13.85 -3.81 16.13
CA VAL A 67 12.86 -4.30 15.17
C VAL A 67 11.48 -4.12 15.75
N ARG A 68 10.59 -3.53 14.95
CA ARG A 68 9.15 -3.49 15.23
C ARG A 68 8.41 -4.16 14.09
N LEU A 69 7.74 -5.24 14.37
CA LEU A 69 6.89 -5.97 13.43
C LEU A 69 5.43 -5.55 13.65
N SER A 70 4.62 -5.53 12.59
CA SER A 70 3.17 -5.37 12.78
C SER A 70 2.62 -6.49 13.65
N ASP A 71 1.72 -6.16 14.57
CA ASP A 71 1.02 -7.12 15.42
C ASP A 71 0.13 -8.09 14.62
N ILE A 72 -0.25 -7.73 13.39
CA ILE A 72 -0.91 -8.62 12.43
C ILE A 72 -0.08 -9.89 12.15
N CYS A 73 1.24 -9.81 12.31
CA CYS A 73 2.15 -10.95 12.12
C CYS A 73 2.40 -11.78 13.38
N LYS A 74 1.69 -11.57 14.50
CA LYS A 74 1.90 -12.36 15.72
C LYS A 74 1.68 -13.85 15.49
N GLU A 75 0.66 -14.19 14.70
CA GLU A 75 0.26 -15.56 14.36
C GLU A 75 0.75 -15.97 12.97
N ALA A 76 1.74 -15.25 12.41
CA ALA A 76 2.30 -15.59 11.11
C ALA A 76 3.11 -16.90 11.21
N PRO A 77 3.06 -17.74 10.16
CA PRO A 77 3.87 -18.96 10.09
C PRO A 77 5.36 -18.67 10.31
N PRO A 78 6.13 -19.62 10.91
CA PRO A 78 7.55 -19.45 11.19
C PRO A 78 8.38 -19.08 9.95
N GLU A 79 8.08 -19.66 8.79
CA GLU A 79 8.74 -19.36 7.52
C GLU A 79 8.48 -17.90 7.07
N THR A 80 7.32 -17.35 7.35
CA THR A 80 6.98 -15.94 7.06
C THR A 80 7.79 -14.99 7.94
N LEU A 81 7.88 -15.28 9.25
CA LEU A 81 8.65 -14.45 10.19
C LEU A 81 10.15 -14.53 9.87
N ARG A 82 10.64 -15.70 9.46
CA ARG A 82 12.02 -15.88 8.95
C ARG A 82 12.23 -15.06 7.68
N ALA A 83 11.34 -15.16 6.71
CA ALA A 83 11.43 -14.39 5.47
C ALA A 83 11.44 -12.88 5.74
N LEU A 84 10.59 -12.41 6.65
CA LEU A 84 10.53 -11.02 7.05
C LEU A 84 11.83 -10.55 7.72
N ALA A 85 12.44 -11.39 8.57
CA ALA A 85 13.74 -11.08 9.16
C ALA A 85 14.82 -10.89 8.07
N TRP A 86 14.90 -11.79 7.09
CA TRP A 86 15.85 -11.68 5.98
C TRP A 86 15.60 -10.43 5.14
N ILE A 87 14.35 -10.11 4.83
CA ILE A 87 13.98 -8.90 4.07
C ILE A 87 14.44 -7.64 4.80
N LEU A 88 14.15 -7.53 6.10
CA LEU A 88 14.47 -6.34 6.88
C LEU A 88 15.96 -6.17 7.09
N VAL A 89 16.71 -7.25 7.37
CA VAL A 89 18.17 -7.20 7.51
C VAL A 89 18.84 -6.86 6.19
N ALA A 90 18.40 -7.46 5.06
CA ALA A 90 18.94 -7.11 3.74
C ALA A 90 18.79 -5.61 3.45
N ARG A 91 17.60 -5.05 3.73
CA ARG A 91 17.33 -3.61 3.56
C ARG A 91 18.19 -2.73 4.47
N LEU A 92 18.37 -3.13 5.73
CA LEU A 92 19.21 -2.39 6.68
C LEU A 92 20.68 -2.34 6.23
N LEU A 93 21.17 -3.45 5.66
CA LEU A 93 22.54 -3.59 5.18
C LEU A 93 22.75 -3.11 3.73
N GLY A 94 21.72 -2.57 3.08
CA GLY A 94 21.77 -2.15 1.67
C GLY A 94 21.99 -3.32 0.70
N LYS A 95 21.64 -4.54 1.08
CA LYS A 95 21.83 -5.75 0.27
C LYS A 95 20.56 -6.12 -0.50
N ARG A 96 20.72 -6.88 -1.58
CA ARG A 96 19.60 -7.42 -2.34
C ARG A 96 18.82 -8.43 -1.47
N VAL A 97 17.49 -8.29 -1.46
CA VAL A 97 16.61 -9.26 -0.80
C VAL A 97 16.60 -10.56 -1.60
N PRO A 98 16.83 -11.73 -0.98
CA PRO A 98 16.71 -13.01 -1.68
C PRO A 98 15.27 -13.26 -2.13
N THR A 99 15.11 -13.68 -3.38
CA THR A 99 13.79 -13.80 -4.05
C THR A 99 12.86 -14.77 -3.31
N ILE A 100 13.38 -15.81 -2.70
CA ILE A 100 12.58 -16.78 -1.95
C ILE A 100 11.87 -16.12 -0.77
N HIS A 101 12.58 -15.29 0.00
CA HIS A 101 12.00 -14.61 1.15
C HIS A 101 11.00 -13.53 0.74
N ASP A 102 11.28 -12.80 -0.36
CA ASP A 102 10.33 -11.83 -0.90
C ASP A 102 9.03 -12.51 -1.35
N ARG A 103 9.12 -13.70 -1.97
CA ARG A 103 7.95 -14.48 -2.38
C ARG A 103 7.13 -14.95 -1.18
N VAL A 104 7.77 -15.63 -0.21
CA VAL A 104 7.09 -16.16 0.98
C VAL A 104 6.34 -15.06 1.73
N TYR A 105 7.00 -13.93 1.99
CA TYR A 105 6.35 -12.82 2.68
C TYR A 105 5.23 -12.17 1.85
N ARG A 106 5.42 -12.01 0.54
CA ARG A 106 4.39 -11.48 -0.35
C ARG A 106 3.15 -12.37 -0.37
N ASP A 107 3.31 -13.68 -0.53
CA ASP A 107 2.20 -14.62 -0.58
C ASP A 107 1.39 -14.58 0.72
N TYR A 108 2.06 -14.55 1.88
CA TYR A 108 1.40 -14.35 3.17
C TYR A 108 0.66 -13.01 3.24
N SER A 109 1.29 -11.90 2.84
CA SER A 109 0.71 -10.55 2.92
C SER A 109 -0.52 -10.36 2.04
N LEU A 110 -0.70 -11.22 1.04
CA LEU A 110 -1.81 -11.20 0.08
C LEU A 110 -2.92 -12.20 0.45
N THR A 111 -2.79 -12.95 1.53
CA THR A 111 -3.88 -13.81 2.00
C THR A 111 -5.10 -12.98 2.40
N PRO A 112 -6.33 -13.44 2.11
CA PRO A 112 -7.54 -12.67 2.42
C PRO A 112 -7.67 -12.31 3.90
N SER A 113 -7.21 -13.17 4.81
CA SER A 113 -7.25 -12.91 6.27
C SER A 113 -6.31 -11.76 6.66
N VAL A 114 -5.06 -11.78 6.20
CA VAL A 114 -4.05 -10.75 6.48
C VAL A 114 -4.45 -9.42 5.85
N MET A 115 -4.98 -9.44 4.63
CA MET A 115 -5.49 -8.24 3.98
C MET A 115 -6.63 -7.60 4.78
N ARG A 116 -7.63 -8.39 5.20
CA ARG A 116 -8.73 -7.89 6.05
C ARG A 116 -8.21 -7.34 7.38
N SER A 117 -7.30 -8.04 8.06
CA SER A 117 -6.71 -7.56 9.31
C SER A 117 -5.94 -6.25 9.12
N SER A 118 -5.23 -6.11 8.00
CA SER A 118 -4.52 -4.87 7.65
C SER A 118 -5.49 -3.71 7.39
N ASP A 119 -6.60 -3.96 6.69
CA ASP A 119 -7.61 -2.95 6.41
C ASP A 119 -8.35 -2.52 7.69
N LEU A 120 -8.69 -3.46 8.57
CA LEU A 120 -9.27 -3.16 9.89
C LEU A 120 -8.30 -2.35 10.76
N ALA A 121 -7.02 -2.71 10.79
CA ALA A 121 -6.00 -1.96 11.51
C ALA A 121 -5.85 -0.54 10.96
N ARG A 122 -5.93 -0.35 9.63
CA ARG A 122 -5.92 0.98 9.03
C ARG A 122 -7.14 1.80 9.43
N ARG A 123 -8.34 1.23 9.36
CA ARG A 123 -9.57 1.91 9.78
C ARG A 123 -9.54 2.32 11.25
N GLY A 124 -9.11 1.42 12.14
CA GLY A 124 -9.13 1.67 13.59
C GLY A 124 -7.96 2.49 14.13
N ARG A 125 -6.78 2.41 13.52
CA ARG A 125 -5.54 3.03 14.03
C ARG A 125 -4.95 4.10 13.12
N GLY A 126 -5.36 4.13 11.85
CA GLY A 126 -4.92 5.14 10.91
C GLY A 126 -5.68 6.44 11.11
N ARG A 127 -5.01 7.56 10.84
CA ARG A 127 -5.63 8.89 10.76
C ARG A 127 -5.46 9.39 9.34
N LYS A 128 -6.57 9.59 8.64
CA LYS A 128 -6.55 10.32 7.39
C LYS A 128 -6.75 11.79 7.70
N MET A 129 -5.82 12.60 7.24
CA MET A 129 -5.96 14.05 7.32
C MET A 129 -6.89 14.47 6.17
N ILE A 130 -8.04 14.97 6.52
CA ILE A 130 -9.05 15.50 5.60
C ILE A 130 -8.97 17.02 5.68
N SER A 131 -8.83 17.68 4.54
CA SER A 131 -9.03 19.12 4.37
C SER A 131 -10.38 19.35 3.67
N SER A 132 -10.67 20.58 3.26
CA SER A 132 -11.87 20.89 2.48
C SER A 132 -11.81 20.29 1.07
N ALA A 133 -12.97 20.01 0.47
CA ALA A 133 -13.15 19.80 -0.97
C ALA A 133 -13.07 21.13 -1.73
N GLN A 134 -13.45 22.23 -1.07
CA GLN A 134 -13.30 23.57 -1.59
C GLN A 134 -11.84 24.00 -1.56
N GLY A 135 -11.26 24.25 -2.72
CA GLY A 135 -9.92 24.80 -2.91
C GLY A 135 -9.90 26.32 -2.99
N GLU A 136 -8.76 26.88 -3.34
CA GLU A 136 -8.58 28.30 -3.59
C GLU A 136 -9.14 28.70 -4.98
N VAL A 137 -9.02 27.80 -5.97
CA VAL A 137 -9.44 28.00 -7.36
C VAL A 137 -10.58 27.04 -7.74
N TYR A 138 -10.50 25.78 -7.33
CA TYR A 138 -11.39 24.71 -7.77
C TYR A 138 -12.17 24.07 -6.63
N ASP A 139 -13.41 23.65 -6.94
CA ASP A 139 -14.30 22.94 -6.03
C ASP A 139 -14.46 21.47 -6.49
N LEU A 140 -13.88 20.53 -5.73
CA LEU A 140 -13.92 19.10 -6.05
C LEU A 140 -15.34 18.52 -5.95
N ASP A 141 -16.20 19.06 -5.08
CA ASP A 141 -17.59 18.59 -4.94
C ASP A 141 -18.40 18.91 -6.21
N ARG A 142 -18.26 20.12 -6.71
CA ARG A 142 -18.88 20.54 -7.97
C ARG A 142 -18.38 19.73 -9.16
N MET A 143 -17.06 19.56 -9.25
CA MET A 143 -16.44 18.76 -10.31
C MET A 143 -16.88 17.28 -10.25
N PHE A 144 -16.91 16.69 -9.06
CA PHE A 144 -17.38 15.31 -8.87
C PHE A 144 -18.83 15.15 -9.35
N ALA A 145 -19.73 16.02 -8.93
CA ALA A 145 -21.14 15.94 -9.34
C ALA A 145 -21.31 16.02 -10.85
N LYS A 146 -20.56 16.92 -11.52
CA LYS A 146 -20.52 17.05 -12.99
C LYS A 146 -20.03 15.78 -13.67
N LEU A 147 -18.90 15.24 -13.21
CA LEU A 147 -18.27 14.04 -13.78
C LEU A 147 -19.10 12.78 -13.53
N ASN A 148 -19.66 12.64 -12.33
CA ASN A 148 -20.49 11.50 -11.95
C ASN A 148 -21.73 11.41 -12.85
N ARG A 149 -22.42 12.54 -13.06
CA ARG A 149 -23.57 12.59 -13.97
C ARG A 149 -23.18 12.28 -15.41
N LYS A 150 -22.06 12.83 -15.88
CA LYS A 150 -21.66 12.75 -17.29
C LYS A 150 -21.13 11.37 -17.71
N TYR A 151 -20.38 10.69 -16.83
CA TYR A 151 -19.62 9.48 -17.20
C TYR A 151 -20.02 8.22 -16.41
N PHE A 152 -20.81 8.38 -15.37
CA PHE A 152 -21.19 7.27 -14.48
C PHE A 152 -22.70 7.22 -14.20
N ASP A 153 -23.51 8.00 -14.91
CA ASP A 153 -24.96 8.05 -14.76
C ASP A 153 -25.42 8.30 -13.30
N GLY A 154 -24.59 9.02 -12.54
CA GLY A 154 -24.81 9.29 -11.12
C GLY A 154 -24.55 8.09 -10.19
N ALA A 155 -24.06 6.97 -10.72
CA ALA A 155 -23.97 5.70 -9.99
C ALA A 155 -22.79 5.62 -8.99
N ILE A 156 -21.80 6.51 -9.06
CA ILE A 156 -20.68 6.50 -8.11
C ILE A 156 -21.13 7.13 -6.79
N PRO A 157 -21.10 6.37 -5.66
CA PRO A 157 -21.33 6.96 -4.35
C PRO A 157 -20.31 8.07 -4.09
N LYS A 158 -20.76 9.20 -3.51
CA LYS A 158 -19.86 10.33 -3.23
C LYS A 158 -18.87 9.97 -2.11
N PRO A 159 -17.56 9.84 -2.42
CA PRO A 159 -16.55 9.65 -1.39
C PRO A 159 -16.24 10.96 -0.68
N THR A 160 -15.48 10.91 0.40
CA THR A 160 -14.89 12.13 0.99
C THR A 160 -13.88 12.72 0.01
N LEU A 161 -14.15 13.95 -0.49
CA LEU A 161 -13.24 14.68 -1.39
C LEU A 161 -12.37 15.63 -0.59
N THR A 162 -11.08 15.70 -0.91
CA THR A 162 -10.15 16.55 -0.16
C THR A 162 -8.93 16.93 -0.99
N TRP A 163 -8.46 18.14 -0.82
CA TRP A 163 -7.15 18.56 -1.30
C TRP A 163 -6.05 18.02 -0.38
N SER A 164 -4.88 17.72 -0.93
CA SER A 164 -3.73 17.30 -0.10
C SER A 164 -3.22 18.51 0.73
N GLN A 165 -2.77 18.25 1.96
CA GLN A 165 -2.21 19.31 2.81
C GLN A 165 -0.90 19.89 2.26
N ARG A 166 -0.12 19.06 1.59
CA ARG A 166 1.18 19.45 1.00
C ARG A 166 1.06 19.45 -0.52
N ARG A 167 1.72 20.41 -1.14
CA ARG A 167 1.91 20.43 -2.59
C ARG A 167 2.76 19.25 -3.01
N THR A 168 2.20 18.30 -3.74
CA THR A 168 2.87 17.10 -4.24
C THR A 168 2.92 17.12 -5.76
N LYS A 169 4.10 16.84 -6.33
CA LYS A 169 4.27 16.76 -7.80
C LYS A 169 4.32 15.30 -8.29
N SER A 170 4.37 14.34 -7.38
CA SER A 170 4.54 12.91 -7.70
C SER A 170 3.25 12.12 -7.65
N ILE A 171 2.33 12.51 -6.80
CA ILE A 171 1.01 11.91 -6.65
C ILE A 171 0.03 13.05 -6.87
N LEU A 172 -0.66 13.06 -8.01
CA LEU A 172 -1.59 14.12 -8.38
C LEU A 172 -3.00 13.81 -7.89
N GLY A 173 -3.37 12.53 -7.81
CA GLY A 173 -4.59 12.02 -7.24
C GLY A 173 -4.33 10.73 -6.47
N HIS A 174 -5.24 10.37 -5.57
CA HIS A 174 -5.21 9.12 -4.84
C HIS A 174 -6.60 8.76 -4.32
N HIS A 175 -7.13 7.61 -4.77
CA HIS A 175 -8.31 6.99 -4.19
C HIS A 175 -7.92 6.05 -3.05
N ASP A 176 -8.48 6.23 -1.88
CA ASP A 176 -8.32 5.35 -0.72
C ASP A 176 -9.61 4.63 -0.39
N HIS A 177 -9.72 3.37 -0.81
CA HIS A 177 -10.91 2.53 -0.61
C HIS A 177 -11.19 2.19 0.86
N ILE A 178 -10.21 2.36 1.77
CA ILE A 178 -10.39 2.06 3.20
C ILE A 178 -11.12 3.20 3.90
N TYR A 179 -10.81 4.44 3.53
CA TYR A 179 -11.43 5.63 4.09
C TYR A 179 -12.52 6.20 3.18
N ASP A 180 -12.84 5.52 2.08
CA ASP A 180 -13.77 5.98 1.05
C ASP A 180 -13.55 7.45 0.70
N SER A 181 -12.38 7.74 0.13
CA SER A 181 -11.97 9.13 -0.08
C SER A 181 -11.06 9.28 -1.28
N ILE A 182 -11.22 10.40 -1.98
CA ILE A 182 -10.33 10.85 -3.06
C ILE A 182 -9.58 12.09 -2.58
N THR A 183 -8.26 12.05 -2.67
CA THR A 183 -7.38 13.18 -2.39
C THR A 183 -6.77 13.67 -3.70
N ILE A 184 -6.95 14.95 -4.02
CA ILE A 184 -6.29 15.61 -5.15
C ILE A 184 -5.14 16.47 -4.64
N SER A 185 -4.04 16.53 -5.39
CA SER A 185 -2.87 17.33 -4.99
C SER A 185 -3.18 18.81 -4.98
N LYS A 186 -2.89 19.50 -3.87
CA LYS A 186 -2.98 20.97 -3.78
C LYS A 186 -2.12 21.70 -4.83
N THR A 187 -1.17 21.01 -5.47
CA THR A 187 -0.41 21.58 -6.60
C THR A 187 -1.30 21.89 -7.80
N LEU A 188 -2.45 21.20 -7.93
CA LEU A 188 -3.39 21.39 -9.03
C LEU A 188 -4.42 22.49 -8.76
N ASP A 189 -4.52 22.98 -7.53
CA ASP A 189 -5.40 24.06 -7.13
C ASP A 189 -4.73 25.41 -7.42
N SER A 190 -4.64 25.76 -8.71
CA SER A 190 -3.97 26.96 -9.21
C SER A 190 -4.59 27.38 -10.55
N THR A 191 -4.65 28.69 -10.80
CA THR A 191 -5.08 29.27 -12.08
C THR A 191 -4.20 28.88 -13.27
N ASP A 192 -2.94 28.48 -13.00
CA ASP A 192 -2.02 27.98 -14.04
C ASP A 192 -2.36 26.58 -14.51
N VAL A 193 -3.24 25.87 -13.80
CA VAL A 193 -3.67 24.51 -14.14
C VAL A 193 -5.07 24.57 -14.72
N PRO A 194 -5.29 24.12 -15.97
CA PRO A 194 -6.62 24.16 -16.57
C PRO A 194 -7.62 23.28 -15.81
N GLU A 195 -8.86 23.76 -15.67
CA GLU A 195 -9.94 23.02 -14.98
C GLU A 195 -10.12 21.61 -15.53
N TRP A 196 -10.10 21.43 -16.85
CA TRP A 196 -10.25 20.12 -17.48
C TRP A 196 -9.16 19.11 -17.06
N PHE A 197 -7.95 19.60 -16.69
CA PHE A 197 -6.88 18.70 -16.22
C PHE A 197 -7.13 18.24 -14.78
N VAL A 198 -7.64 19.12 -13.92
CA VAL A 198 -8.08 18.74 -12.56
C VAL A 198 -9.24 17.76 -12.65
N GLU A 199 -10.22 18.02 -13.53
CA GLU A 199 -11.32 17.10 -13.82
C GLU A 199 -10.83 15.74 -14.31
N TYR A 200 -9.81 15.70 -15.19
CA TYR A 200 -9.22 14.45 -15.64
C TYR A 200 -8.62 13.63 -14.48
N ILE A 201 -7.86 14.28 -13.60
CA ILE A 201 -7.28 13.59 -12.43
C ILE A 201 -8.38 13.09 -11.50
N LEU A 202 -9.40 13.89 -11.23
CA LEU A 202 -10.55 13.47 -10.42
C LEU A 202 -11.32 12.31 -11.08
N TYR A 203 -11.56 12.36 -12.38
CA TYR A 203 -12.18 11.31 -13.17
C TYR A 203 -11.37 9.99 -13.09
N HIS A 204 -10.04 10.06 -13.20
CA HIS A 204 -9.14 8.93 -13.04
C HIS A 204 -9.31 8.25 -11.66
N GLU A 205 -9.39 9.05 -10.60
CA GLU A 205 -9.61 8.50 -9.25
C GLU A 205 -11.03 7.93 -9.06
N MET A 206 -12.03 8.51 -9.72
CA MET A 206 -13.40 7.95 -9.74
C MET A 206 -13.45 6.60 -10.48
N LEU A 207 -12.64 6.42 -11.52
CA LEU A 207 -12.52 5.12 -12.19
C LEU A 207 -11.97 4.03 -11.29
N HIS A 208 -11.17 4.35 -10.28
CA HIS A 208 -10.73 3.36 -9.28
C HIS A 208 -11.87 2.86 -8.39
N ILE A 209 -12.95 3.64 -8.21
CA ILE A 209 -14.19 3.18 -7.54
C ILE A 209 -14.94 2.22 -8.46
N LYS A 210 -15.13 2.58 -9.73
CA LYS A 210 -15.81 1.74 -10.73
C LYS A 210 -15.06 0.45 -11.03
N HIS A 211 -13.72 0.52 -11.08
CA HIS A 211 -12.83 -0.59 -11.42
C HIS A 211 -11.88 -0.90 -10.26
N PRO A 212 -12.35 -1.61 -9.22
CA PRO A 212 -11.49 -1.95 -8.09
C PRO A 212 -10.32 -2.84 -8.52
N ALA A 213 -9.21 -2.73 -7.81
CA ALA A 213 -8.01 -3.51 -8.09
C ALA A 213 -8.29 -5.00 -8.13
N ARG A 214 -7.77 -5.70 -9.14
CA ARG A 214 -7.83 -7.16 -9.28
C ARG A 214 -6.53 -7.80 -8.80
N LEU A 215 -6.64 -8.87 -8.03
CA LEU A 215 -5.49 -9.68 -7.63
C LEU A 215 -5.28 -10.78 -8.68
N ILE A 216 -4.18 -10.71 -9.45
CA ILE A 216 -3.84 -11.69 -10.48
C ILE A 216 -2.43 -12.20 -10.19
N LYS A 217 -2.27 -13.51 -9.99
CA LYS A 217 -0.97 -14.17 -9.70
C LYS A 217 -0.17 -13.44 -8.61
N GLY A 218 -0.83 -13.08 -7.49
CA GLY A 218 -0.20 -12.40 -6.36
C GLY A 218 0.20 -10.95 -6.61
N ARG A 219 -0.32 -10.29 -7.66
CA ARG A 219 -0.10 -8.86 -7.94
C ARG A 219 -1.43 -8.12 -8.06
N ARG A 220 -1.49 -6.92 -7.49
CA ARG A 220 -2.65 -6.04 -7.65
C ARG A 220 -2.54 -5.26 -8.97
N TYR A 221 -3.57 -5.39 -9.79
CA TYR A 221 -3.70 -4.66 -11.06
C TYR A 221 -4.81 -3.61 -10.90
N TYR A 222 -4.45 -2.35 -10.98
CA TYR A 222 -5.37 -1.23 -10.84
C TYR A 222 -5.89 -0.76 -12.20
N HIS A 223 -5.02 -0.59 -13.18
CA HIS A 223 -5.36 -0.10 -14.52
C HIS A 223 -5.57 -1.27 -15.49
N THR A 224 -6.71 -1.95 -15.37
CA THR A 224 -7.13 -3.05 -16.25
C THR A 224 -7.48 -2.53 -17.66
N SER A 225 -7.69 -3.43 -18.63
CA SER A 225 -8.14 -3.03 -19.98
C SER A 225 -9.47 -2.27 -19.95
N ALA A 226 -10.42 -2.69 -19.10
CA ALA A 226 -11.69 -2.00 -18.90
C ALA A 226 -11.50 -0.60 -18.31
N PHE A 227 -10.61 -0.45 -17.31
CA PHE A 227 -10.24 0.87 -16.77
C PHE A 227 -9.72 1.79 -17.88
N ARG A 228 -8.74 1.32 -18.68
CA ARG A 228 -8.12 2.11 -19.74
C ARG A 228 -9.10 2.49 -20.84
N LEU A 229 -10.07 1.61 -21.13
CA LEU A 229 -11.12 1.89 -22.10
C LEU A 229 -11.99 3.06 -21.62
N ASP A 230 -12.43 3.02 -20.36
CA ASP A 230 -13.23 4.11 -19.79
C ASP A 230 -12.42 5.39 -19.65
N GLU A 231 -11.15 5.31 -19.24
CA GLU A 231 -10.26 6.46 -19.11
C GLU A 231 -10.12 7.26 -20.41
N ARG A 232 -10.02 6.56 -21.56
CA ARG A 232 -9.95 7.18 -22.91
C ARG A 232 -11.23 7.88 -23.34
N ARG A 233 -12.35 7.65 -22.66
CA ARG A 233 -13.61 8.37 -22.93
C ARG A 233 -13.58 9.83 -22.50
N PHE A 234 -12.56 10.24 -21.72
CA PHE A 234 -12.39 11.62 -21.35
C PHE A 234 -11.94 12.45 -22.57
N PRO A 235 -12.63 13.55 -22.93
CA PRO A 235 -12.39 14.28 -24.20
C PRO A 235 -10.96 14.80 -24.35
N HIS A 236 -10.32 15.17 -23.24
CA HIS A 236 -8.94 15.70 -23.23
C HIS A 236 -7.90 14.65 -22.82
N TYR A 237 -8.18 13.35 -23.00
CA TYR A 237 -7.30 12.27 -22.60
C TYR A 237 -5.86 12.45 -23.14
N GLU A 238 -5.71 12.65 -24.45
CA GLU A 238 -4.38 12.79 -25.08
C GLU A 238 -3.63 14.04 -24.57
N GLN A 239 -4.34 15.12 -24.35
CA GLN A 239 -3.76 16.35 -23.77
C GLN A 239 -3.34 16.13 -22.33
N ALA A 240 -4.13 15.39 -21.56
CA ALA A 240 -3.82 15.04 -20.18
C ALA A 240 -2.56 14.16 -20.10
N GLN A 241 -2.39 13.17 -21.00
CA GLN A 241 -1.18 12.37 -21.08
C GLN A 241 0.06 13.24 -21.33
N LYS A 242 -0.02 14.17 -22.28
CA LYS A 242 1.07 15.13 -22.55
C LYS A 242 1.40 16.01 -21.33
N TRP A 243 0.39 16.44 -20.59
CA TRP A 243 0.58 17.19 -19.34
C TRP A 243 1.29 16.36 -18.28
N LEU A 244 0.87 15.11 -18.09
CA LEU A 244 1.51 14.18 -17.14
C LEU A 244 2.98 13.93 -17.51
N GLU A 245 3.28 13.72 -18.78
CA GLU A 245 4.67 13.58 -19.25
C GLU A 245 5.50 14.83 -18.98
N ARG A 246 4.97 16.02 -19.24
CA ARG A 246 5.63 17.29 -18.96
C ARG A 246 5.94 17.43 -17.47
N LEU A 247 4.97 17.16 -16.60
CA LEU A 247 5.17 17.18 -15.16
C LEU A 247 6.22 16.15 -14.70
N ALA A 248 6.24 14.96 -15.30
CA ALA A 248 7.22 13.92 -15.01
C ALA A 248 8.64 14.33 -15.42
N ARG A 249 8.82 15.03 -16.56
CA ARG A 249 10.12 15.56 -17.03
C ARG A 249 10.65 16.64 -16.09
N LEU A 250 9.82 17.58 -15.64
CA LEU A 250 10.20 18.63 -14.69
C LEU A 250 10.68 18.07 -13.34
N ARG A 251 10.29 16.85 -12.99
CA ARG A 251 10.74 16.14 -11.78
C ARG A 251 12.12 15.51 -11.90
N ARG A 252 12.57 15.18 -13.12
CA ARG A 252 13.87 14.54 -13.38
C ARG A 252 15.04 15.54 -13.42
N VAL A 253 14.76 16.83 -13.53
CA VAL A 253 15.80 17.86 -13.45
C VAL A 253 16.27 17.97 -12.01
N PRO A 254 17.55 17.65 -11.68
CA PRO A 254 18.08 17.85 -10.34
C PRO A 254 17.96 19.35 -10.01
N ARG A 255 17.42 19.69 -8.82
CA ARG A 255 17.57 21.03 -8.29
C ARG A 255 19.07 21.30 -8.18
N ALA A 256 19.60 22.23 -8.96
CA ALA A 256 20.90 22.77 -8.72
C ALA A 256 20.98 23.15 -7.23
N ARG A 257 21.96 22.58 -6.49
CA ARG A 257 22.19 22.96 -5.12
C ARG A 257 22.49 24.46 -5.16
N ALA A 258 21.61 25.25 -4.54
CA ALA A 258 21.95 26.63 -4.25
C ALA A 258 23.20 26.60 -3.37
N ALA A 259 24.26 27.24 -3.88
CA ALA A 259 25.55 27.43 -3.20
C ALA A 259 25.34 28.32 -1.97
#